data_783cce50d8758bc19f6b5cb2bdd5c25f
#
_entry.id   783cce50d8758bc19f6b5cb2bdd5c25f
#
_cell.length_a   1.000
_cell.length_b   1.000
_cell.length_c   1.000
_cell.angle_alpha   90.00
_cell.angle_beta   90.00
_cell.angle_gamma   90.00
#
_symmetry.space_group_name_H-M   'P 1'
#
loop_
_entity.id
_entity.type
_entity.pdbx_description
1 polymer ?
#
loop_
_entity_poly.entity_id
_entity_poly.type
_entity_poly.pdbx_seq_one_letter_code
_entity_poly.pdbx_strand_id
1 'polypeptide(L)'
;MAAATRPRLATLDGAQPLVIGHRGLPGLCPEETQPSYEGAANAGADSFEEDLHLTKDCVLVARHNPWLSDNTNITTVAQTNAAVAARKRTVPGVLVDVKYSLATYGGPAQYLSDLTDPNDPTSVLRSLVVDGEDHTGDWSITDFTVAELKQWIGGTTYDAARQRPTDLNGKYPVLTMQEIIDFAKAKSASTGRTISVYPEAKNPYWNNAQAMANGCGTGTHPFEDAIVKLIKNNSLNSKTAPIYVQSFDPASLKYMRSIGLATKVVQLVDGNDVNYKTGAMVYPTSDVYNFVDGRPYSWTLSGDGRHFDAMLTPAGLADIKTYADGIGPWKPQVMSLTVSPFKATNADGSPYSGSLADVNTVTPTSRVADAHQAGLFVHTYTFRNESKYLAGFYKGDPSAE
;
A
#
# COMPACT_ATOMS: atom_id res chain seq x y z
N MET A 1 46.84 6.31 -8.92
CA MET A 1 46.06 6.74 -7.76
C MET A 1 45.15 5.58 -7.39
N ALA A 2 45.26 4.98 -6.20
CA ALA A 2 44.37 3.94 -5.74
C ALA A 2 42.97 4.56 -5.53
N ALA A 3 41.94 3.99 -6.15
CA ALA A 3 40.57 4.42 -5.92
C ALA A 3 40.27 4.23 -4.43
N ALA A 4 39.89 5.33 -3.77
CA ALA A 4 39.45 5.28 -2.38
C ALA A 4 38.28 4.30 -2.30
N THR A 5 38.46 3.20 -1.59
CA THR A 5 37.38 2.25 -1.32
C THR A 5 36.30 2.96 -0.52
N ARG A 6 35.12 3.16 -1.12
CA ARG A 6 33.97 3.71 -0.37
C ARG A 6 33.70 2.81 0.83
N PRO A 7 33.39 3.36 2.00
CA PRO A 7 33.06 2.55 3.16
C PRO A 7 31.83 1.68 2.83
N ARG A 8 31.88 0.41 3.21
CA ARG A 8 30.75 -0.49 3.06
C ARG A 8 29.63 -0.04 3.97
N LEU A 9 28.44 0.18 3.40
CA LEU A 9 27.26 0.61 4.15
C LEU A 9 26.63 -0.57 4.91
N ALA A 10 25.82 -0.29 5.91
CA ALA A 10 25.13 -1.29 6.74
C ALA A 10 23.88 -1.87 6.05
N THR A 11 23.84 -1.89 4.72
CA THR A 11 22.82 -2.58 3.90
C THR A 11 23.20 -4.05 3.72
N LEU A 12 22.25 -4.90 3.35
CA LEU A 12 22.46 -6.34 3.22
C LEU A 12 23.61 -6.67 2.25
N ASP A 13 23.72 -5.98 1.14
CA ASP A 13 24.74 -6.15 0.10
C ASP A 13 25.89 -5.14 0.18
N GLY A 14 25.82 -4.18 1.10
CA GLY A 14 26.79 -3.09 1.26
C GLY A 14 26.70 -2.01 0.18
N ALA A 15 25.64 -2.00 -0.64
CA ALA A 15 25.37 -0.95 -1.63
C ALA A 15 24.70 0.28 -0.98
N GLN A 16 24.54 1.35 -1.75
CA GLN A 16 23.75 2.51 -1.32
C GLN A 16 22.28 2.10 -1.11
N PRO A 17 21.58 2.59 -0.05
CA PRO A 17 20.15 2.44 0.08
C PRO A 17 19.42 3.01 -1.14
N LEU A 18 18.34 2.33 -1.54
CA LEU A 18 17.47 2.82 -2.61
C LEU A 18 16.57 3.93 -2.08
N VAL A 19 16.37 4.96 -2.90
CA VAL A 19 15.34 5.98 -2.69
C VAL A 19 14.11 5.58 -3.48
N ILE A 20 13.06 5.17 -2.77
CA ILE A 20 11.79 4.71 -3.36
C ILE A 20 10.79 5.86 -3.28
N GLY A 21 10.35 6.36 -4.44
CA GLY A 21 9.33 7.40 -4.56
C GLY A 21 7.95 6.80 -4.30
N HIS A 22 7.54 6.80 -3.02
CA HIS A 22 6.24 6.28 -2.55
C HIS A 22 5.09 7.02 -3.22
N ARG A 23 4.39 6.37 -4.16
CA ARG A 23 3.38 6.94 -5.07
C ARG A 23 3.91 8.11 -5.91
N GLY A 24 5.23 8.13 -6.17
CA GLY A 24 5.95 9.20 -6.83
C GLY A 24 6.48 10.26 -5.87
N LEU A 25 5.99 11.51 -5.99
CA LEU A 25 6.36 12.67 -5.17
C LEU A 25 5.10 13.34 -4.57
N PRO A 26 4.35 12.67 -3.69
CA PRO A 26 3.03 13.12 -3.22
C PRO A 26 3.08 14.40 -2.38
N GLY A 27 4.24 14.79 -1.87
CA GLY A 27 4.43 16.06 -1.18
C GLY A 27 4.27 17.29 -2.08
N LEU A 28 4.42 17.15 -3.41
CA LEU A 28 4.36 18.23 -4.39
C LEU A 28 3.34 18.03 -5.50
N CYS A 29 2.91 16.80 -5.78
CA CYS A 29 2.00 16.45 -6.86
C CYS A 29 0.91 15.48 -6.36
N PRO A 30 -0.28 15.43 -7.00
CA PRO A 30 -1.22 14.35 -6.73
C PRO A 30 -0.55 12.99 -6.91
N GLU A 31 -0.68 12.13 -5.90
CA GLU A 31 -0.03 10.81 -5.87
C GLU A 31 -0.46 9.95 -7.07
N GLU A 32 0.46 9.06 -7.51
CA GLU A 32 0.22 8.09 -8.59
C GLU A 32 -0.21 8.72 -9.92
N THR A 33 0.22 9.94 -10.15
CA THR A 33 0.04 10.64 -11.42
C THR A 33 1.38 10.82 -12.15
N GLN A 34 1.32 11.08 -13.48
CA GLN A 34 2.54 11.29 -14.26
C GLN A 34 3.48 12.36 -13.67
N PRO A 35 3.00 13.58 -13.28
CA PRO A 35 3.89 14.58 -12.67
C PRO A 35 4.49 14.13 -11.33
N SER A 36 3.80 13.27 -10.58
CA SER A 36 4.33 12.70 -9.34
C SER A 36 5.53 11.80 -9.60
N TYR A 37 5.43 10.87 -10.55
CA TYR A 37 6.55 9.99 -10.92
C TYR A 37 7.67 10.75 -11.62
N GLU A 38 7.32 11.74 -12.47
CA GLU A 38 8.33 12.60 -13.09
C GLU A 38 9.10 13.42 -12.05
N GLY A 39 8.40 14.00 -11.09
CA GLY A 39 9.00 14.71 -9.96
C GLY A 39 9.93 13.81 -9.12
N ALA A 40 9.51 12.58 -8.84
CA ALA A 40 10.35 11.61 -8.13
C ALA A 40 11.64 11.27 -8.89
N ALA A 41 11.54 10.99 -10.20
CA ALA A 41 12.71 10.74 -11.04
C ALA A 41 13.68 11.92 -11.07
N ASN A 42 13.14 13.14 -11.20
CA ASN A 42 13.92 14.37 -11.23
C ASN A 42 14.56 14.70 -9.86
N ALA A 43 13.91 14.31 -8.76
CA ALA A 43 14.45 14.41 -7.40
C ALA A 43 15.51 13.33 -7.09
N GLY A 44 15.72 12.36 -7.98
CA GLY A 44 16.76 11.34 -7.84
C GLY A 44 16.29 9.98 -7.32
N ALA A 45 14.98 9.73 -7.26
CA ALA A 45 14.46 8.43 -6.87
C ALA A 45 14.99 7.30 -7.78
N ASP A 46 15.25 6.13 -7.19
CA ASP A 46 15.74 4.92 -7.85
C ASP A 46 14.59 3.98 -8.22
N SER A 47 13.42 4.19 -7.64
CA SER A 47 12.22 3.40 -7.89
C SER A 47 10.97 4.26 -7.82
N PHE A 48 9.96 3.92 -8.63
CA PHE A 48 8.59 4.37 -8.45
C PHE A 48 7.84 3.29 -7.68
N GLU A 49 7.04 3.69 -6.73
CA GLU A 49 6.16 2.78 -6.01
C GLU A 49 4.71 3.07 -6.40
N GLU A 50 3.94 2.02 -6.64
CA GLU A 50 2.58 2.04 -7.15
C GLU A 50 1.68 1.07 -6.37
N ASP A 51 0.49 1.55 -6.03
CA ASP A 51 -0.58 0.75 -5.42
C ASP A 51 -1.55 0.26 -6.50
N LEU A 52 -1.73 -1.04 -6.67
CA LEU A 52 -2.47 -1.59 -7.81
C LEU A 52 -3.88 -2.04 -7.47
N HIS A 53 -4.80 -1.73 -8.39
CA HIS A 53 -6.16 -2.30 -8.46
C HIS A 53 -6.52 -2.67 -9.89
N LEU A 54 -7.55 -3.55 -10.06
CA LEU A 54 -8.14 -3.82 -11.37
C LEU A 54 -9.32 -2.90 -11.65
N THR A 55 -9.42 -2.44 -12.90
CA THR A 55 -10.60 -1.76 -13.41
C THR A 55 -11.70 -2.76 -13.80
N LYS A 56 -12.89 -2.23 -14.17
CA LYS A 56 -14.00 -3.02 -14.69
C LYS A 56 -13.63 -3.87 -15.92
N ASP A 57 -12.75 -3.37 -16.75
CA ASP A 57 -12.23 -4.02 -17.96
C ASP A 57 -10.88 -4.71 -17.74
N CYS A 58 -10.58 -5.08 -16.48
CA CYS A 58 -9.46 -5.94 -16.11
C CYS A 58 -8.06 -5.35 -16.38
N VAL A 59 -7.93 -4.05 -16.36
CA VAL A 59 -6.65 -3.36 -16.50
C VAL A 59 -6.10 -2.97 -15.14
N LEU A 60 -4.82 -3.25 -14.89
CA LEU A 60 -4.13 -2.82 -13.67
C LEU A 60 -3.85 -1.33 -13.72
N VAL A 61 -4.32 -0.60 -12.74
CA VAL A 61 -4.17 0.85 -12.58
C VAL A 61 -3.60 1.18 -11.20
N ALA A 62 -2.92 2.31 -11.12
CA ALA A 62 -2.29 2.76 -9.89
C ALA A 62 -3.22 3.70 -9.12
N ARG A 63 -3.64 3.29 -7.93
CA ARG A 63 -4.38 4.08 -6.92
C ARG A 63 -4.20 3.45 -5.55
N HIS A 64 -3.99 4.27 -4.51
CA HIS A 64 -3.83 3.74 -3.15
C HIS A 64 -5.10 3.05 -2.64
N ASN A 65 -6.23 3.73 -2.73
CA ASN A 65 -7.50 3.18 -2.26
C ASN A 65 -8.37 2.73 -3.43
N PRO A 66 -9.14 1.65 -3.27
CA PRO A 66 -10.11 1.22 -4.28
C PRO A 66 -11.35 2.14 -4.34
N TRP A 67 -11.62 2.95 -3.30
CA TRP A 67 -12.60 4.04 -3.35
C TRP A 67 -11.96 5.32 -3.87
N LEU A 68 -12.74 6.12 -4.59
CA LEU A 68 -12.19 7.18 -5.42
C LEU A 68 -12.31 8.60 -4.84
N SER A 69 -13.09 8.82 -3.76
CA SER A 69 -13.39 10.18 -3.30
C SER A 69 -12.25 10.89 -2.58
N ASP A 70 -11.32 10.17 -1.99
CA ASP A 70 -10.31 10.73 -1.09
C ASP A 70 -9.09 11.36 -1.81
N ASN A 71 -8.78 10.88 -3.02
CA ASN A 71 -7.61 11.34 -3.77
C ASN A 71 -7.86 11.50 -5.28
N THR A 72 -9.14 11.68 -5.67
CA THR A 72 -9.55 12.05 -7.02
C THR A 72 -10.62 13.15 -7.01
N ASN A 73 -10.87 13.74 -8.18
CA ASN A 73 -11.92 14.75 -8.36
C ASN A 73 -13.32 14.15 -8.58
N ILE A 74 -13.55 12.85 -8.28
CA ILE A 74 -14.79 12.13 -8.64
C ILE A 74 -16.04 12.79 -8.06
N THR A 75 -15.95 13.28 -6.83
CA THR A 75 -17.08 13.97 -6.15
C THR A 75 -17.52 15.22 -6.93
N THR A 76 -16.57 15.97 -7.49
CA THR A 76 -16.87 17.13 -8.34
C THR A 76 -17.42 16.71 -9.69
N VAL A 77 -16.82 15.69 -10.32
CA VAL A 77 -17.26 15.16 -11.61
C VAL A 77 -18.69 14.62 -11.51
N ALA A 78 -19.05 13.94 -10.44
CA ALA A 78 -20.40 13.39 -10.23
C ALA A 78 -21.49 14.45 -10.16
N GLN A 79 -21.18 15.71 -9.85
CA GLN A 79 -22.17 16.83 -9.83
C GLN A 79 -22.67 17.18 -11.24
N THR A 80 -21.88 16.93 -12.26
CA THR A 80 -22.19 17.29 -13.66
C THR A 80 -22.25 16.09 -14.60
N ASN A 81 -21.80 14.92 -14.17
CA ASN A 81 -21.80 13.68 -14.95
C ASN A 81 -22.71 12.63 -14.31
N ALA A 82 -23.93 12.50 -14.85
CA ALA A 82 -24.94 11.56 -14.35
C ALA A 82 -24.47 10.09 -14.40
N ALA A 83 -23.63 9.71 -15.38
CA ALA A 83 -23.10 8.36 -15.48
C ALA A 83 -22.11 8.05 -14.35
N VAL A 84 -21.36 9.03 -13.91
CA VAL A 84 -20.49 8.90 -12.72
C VAL A 84 -21.34 8.88 -11.44
N ALA A 85 -22.30 9.82 -11.31
CA ALA A 85 -23.17 9.89 -10.14
C ALA A 85 -23.92 8.55 -9.89
N ALA A 86 -24.42 7.92 -10.96
CA ALA A 86 -25.18 6.66 -10.90
C ALA A 86 -24.35 5.45 -10.43
N ARG A 87 -23.02 5.52 -10.46
CA ARG A 87 -22.11 4.44 -10.01
C ARG A 87 -21.73 4.54 -8.53
N LYS A 88 -22.23 5.54 -7.82
CA LYS A 88 -22.02 5.63 -6.38
C LYS A 88 -22.67 4.45 -5.69
N ARG A 89 -21.91 3.72 -4.89
CA ARG A 89 -22.41 2.57 -4.15
C ARG A 89 -23.05 3.08 -2.87
N THR A 90 -24.39 3.02 -2.79
CA THR A 90 -25.18 3.67 -1.74
C THR A 90 -25.95 2.70 -0.84
N VAL A 91 -25.97 1.43 -1.17
CA VAL A 91 -26.64 0.40 -0.34
C VAL A 91 -25.63 -0.06 0.72
N PRO A 92 -25.95 0.11 2.02
CA PRO A 92 -25.07 -0.34 3.10
C PRO A 92 -24.72 -1.82 2.94
N GLY A 93 -23.43 -2.13 3.02
CA GLY A 93 -22.97 -3.52 3.06
C GLY A 93 -23.47 -4.19 4.31
N VAL A 94 -23.96 -5.41 4.19
CA VAL A 94 -24.01 -6.31 5.34
C VAL A 94 -22.55 -6.67 5.62
N LEU A 95 -22.02 -6.22 6.74
CA LEU A 95 -20.75 -6.74 7.27
C LEU A 95 -20.95 -8.22 7.50
N VAL A 96 -20.58 -9.03 6.53
CA VAL A 96 -20.57 -10.47 6.70
C VAL A 96 -19.54 -10.75 7.78
N ASP A 97 -19.94 -11.47 8.81
CA ASP A 97 -19.00 -11.95 9.82
C ASP A 97 -17.94 -12.77 9.09
N VAL A 98 -16.75 -12.22 8.99
CA VAL A 98 -15.62 -12.74 8.21
C VAL A 98 -15.27 -14.17 8.63
N LYS A 99 -15.55 -14.54 9.89
CA LYS A 99 -15.44 -15.92 10.38
C LYS A 99 -16.32 -16.93 9.63
N TYR A 100 -17.36 -16.45 8.96
CA TYR A 100 -18.29 -17.29 8.22
C TYR A 100 -17.85 -17.59 6.78
N SER A 101 -17.09 -16.73 6.13
CA SER A 101 -16.92 -16.79 4.68
C SER A 101 -16.09 -17.97 4.17
N LEU A 102 -14.92 -18.22 4.71
CA LEU A 102 -14.03 -19.30 4.23
C LEU A 102 -14.38 -20.68 4.80
N ALA A 103 -14.72 -20.76 6.10
CA ALA A 103 -15.01 -22.03 6.76
C ALA A 103 -16.38 -22.60 6.36
N THR A 104 -17.36 -21.73 6.07
CA THR A 104 -18.75 -22.14 5.79
C THR A 104 -19.02 -22.29 4.30
N TYR A 105 -18.35 -21.55 3.44
CA TYR A 105 -18.72 -21.42 2.03
C TYR A 105 -17.64 -21.87 1.03
N GLY A 106 -16.47 -22.25 1.47
CA GLY A 106 -15.49 -22.98 0.64
C GLY A 106 -14.87 -22.22 -0.52
N GLY A 107 -14.90 -20.88 -0.54
CA GLY A 107 -14.16 -20.14 -1.54
C GLY A 107 -14.77 -18.79 -2.01
N PRO A 108 -14.03 -18.07 -2.86
CA PRO A 108 -14.34 -16.70 -3.30
C PRO A 108 -15.69 -16.48 -3.98
N ALA A 109 -16.23 -17.48 -4.66
CA ALA A 109 -17.54 -17.37 -5.35
C ALA A 109 -18.73 -17.15 -4.39
N GLN A 110 -18.60 -17.62 -3.16
CA GLN A 110 -19.64 -17.44 -2.13
C GLN A 110 -19.47 -16.13 -1.36
N TYR A 111 -18.26 -15.62 -1.27
CA TYR A 111 -17.99 -14.27 -0.80
C TYR A 111 -18.69 -13.21 -1.65
N LEU A 112 -18.85 -13.45 -2.96
CA LEU A 112 -19.60 -12.58 -3.88
C LEU A 112 -21.12 -12.63 -3.66
N SER A 113 -21.68 -13.76 -3.28
CA SER A 113 -23.13 -13.89 -2.99
C SER A 113 -23.53 -13.12 -1.73
N ASP A 114 -22.62 -13.01 -0.77
CA ASP A 114 -22.84 -12.29 0.48
C ASP A 114 -22.76 -10.76 0.30
N LEU A 115 -22.23 -10.30 -0.84
CA LEU A 115 -22.16 -8.88 -1.24
C LEU A 115 -23.31 -8.50 -2.20
N THR A 116 -24.24 -9.40 -2.51
CA THR A 116 -25.42 -9.07 -3.32
C THR A 116 -26.41 -8.22 -2.52
N ASP A 117 -26.98 -7.20 -3.15
CA ASP A 117 -28.10 -6.45 -2.58
C ASP A 117 -29.28 -7.40 -2.38
N PRO A 118 -29.77 -7.62 -1.14
CA PRO A 118 -30.92 -8.50 -0.90
C PRO A 118 -32.19 -8.01 -1.58
N ASN A 119 -32.25 -6.73 -1.98
CA ASN A 119 -33.38 -6.12 -2.69
C ASN A 119 -33.20 -6.11 -4.22
N ASP A 120 -31.99 -6.38 -4.71
CA ASP A 120 -31.67 -6.49 -6.14
C ASP A 120 -30.64 -7.59 -6.37
N PRO A 121 -31.06 -8.85 -6.49
CA PRO A 121 -30.17 -9.99 -6.67
C PRO A 121 -29.39 -9.96 -8.00
N THR A 122 -29.72 -9.03 -8.91
CA THR A 122 -28.98 -8.80 -10.15
C THR A 122 -27.87 -7.76 -9.99
N SER A 123 -27.88 -7.01 -8.90
CA SER A 123 -26.90 -5.96 -8.57
C SER A 123 -25.84 -6.51 -7.63
N VAL A 124 -24.82 -7.08 -8.20
CA VAL A 124 -23.61 -7.46 -7.45
C VAL A 124 -22.89 -6.19 -7.03
N LEU A 125 -22.66 -6.00 -5.70
CA LEU A 125 -21.72 -5.01 -5.18
C LEU A 125 -22.18 -3.54 -5.13
N ARG A 126 -23.40 -3.27 -4.70
CA ARG A 126 -23.84 -1.89 -4.41
C ARG A 126 -23.30 -1.35 -3.07
N SER A 127 -22.82 -2.20 -2.20
CA SER A 127 -22.00 -1.85 -1.05
C SER A 127 -20.53 -1.77 -1.43
N LEU A 128 -19.74 -1.07 -0.64
CA LEU A 128 -18.28 -0.98 -0.80
C LEU A 128 -17.61 -1.39 0.50
N VAL A 129 -17.59 -2.69 0.74
CA VAL A 129 -16.85 -3.27 1.86
C VAL A 129 -15.53 -3.82 1.34
N VAL A 130 -14.43 -3.27 1.85
CA VAL A 130 -13.07 -3.62 1.45
C VAL A 130 -12.37 -4.23 2.64
N ASP A 131 -12.05 -5.53 2.54
CA ASP A 131 -11.34 -6.29 3.57
C ASP A 131 -11.92 -6.11 4.99
N GLY A 132 -13.25 -6.02 5.10
CA GLY A 132 -13.98 -5.89 6.35
C GLY A 132 -14.34 -4.46 6.75
N GLU A 133 -13.92 -3.44 6.01
CA GLU A 133 -14.26 -2.03 6.25
C GLU A 133 -15.32 -1.51 5.27
N ASP A 134 -16.34 -0.83 5.80
CA ASP A 134 -17.44 -0.28 4.99
C ASP A 134 -17.12 1.15 4.52
N HIS A 135 -16.87 1.28 3.22
CA HIS A 135 -16.70 2.55 2.49
C HIS A 135 -17.94 2.87 1.63
N THR A 136 -19.10 2.26 1.92
CA THR A 136 -20.36 2.53 1.21
C THR A 136 -20.71 4.01 1.30
N GLY A 137 -21.14 4.56 0.19
CA GLY A 137 -21.28 6.01 0.02
C GLY A 137 -20.19 6.59 -0.88
N ASP A 138 -19.31 5.76 -1.44
CA ASP A 138 -18.23 6.12 -2.34
C ASP A 138 -18.36 5.40 -3.70
N TRP A 139 -17.44 5.65 -4.60
CA TRP A 139 -17.30 5.03 -5.93
C TRP A 139 -16.15 4.04 -5.91
N SER A 140 -16.40 2.85 -6.43
CA SER A 140 -15.36 1.84 -6.59
C SER A 140 -14.63 2.01 -7.92
N ILE A 141 -13.30 1.91 -7.91
CA ILE A 141 -12.45 1.89 -9.12
C ILE A 141 -12.85 0.76 -10.09
N THR A 142 -13.35 -0.34 -9.55
CA THR A 142 -13.77 -1.53 -10.31
C THR A 142 -15.09 -1.37 -11.07
N ASP A 143 -15.80 -0.25 -10.86
CA ASP A 143 -17.03 0.09 -11.59
C ASP A 143 -16.77 0.88 -12.87
N PHE A 144 -15.51 1.23 -13.13
CA PHE A 144 -15.09 2.01 -14.28
C PHE A 144 -14.12 1.24 -15.16
N THR A 145 -14.26 1.40 -16.47
CA THR A 145 -13.21 0.98 -17.42
C THR A 145 -12.03 1.95 -17.36
N VAL A 146 -10.86 1.52 -17.82
CA VAL A 146 -9.69 2.41 -17.87
C VAL A 146 -9.96 3.64 -18.77
N ALA A 147 -10.71 3.49 -19.84
CA ALA A 147 -11.07 4.59 -20.72
C ALA A 147 -11.93 5.65 -20.00
N GLU A 148 -12.91 5.21 -19.20
CA GLU A 148 -13.76 6.09 -18.39
C GLU A 148 -12.97 6.79 -17.29
N LEU A 149 -12.09 6.07 -16.58
CA LEU A 149 -11.20 6.67 -15.58
C LEU A 149 -10.35 7.77 -16.20
N LYS A 150 -9.72 7.50 -17.34
CA LYS A 150 -8.88 8.49 -18.04
C LYS A 150 -9.66 9.70 -18.59
N GLN A 151 -10.90 9.48 -18.98
CA GLN A 151 -11.74 10.56 -19.52
C GLN A 151 -12.30 11.47 -18.42
N TRP A 152 -12.64 10.92 -17.26
CA TRP A 152 -13.45 11.61 -16.26
C TRP A 152 -12.70 11.92 -14.96
N ILE A 153 -11.72 11.11 -14.59
CA ILE A 153 -11.16 11.13 -13.24
C ILE A 153 -9.70 11.57 -13.25
N GLY A 154 -9.43 12.64 -12.54
CA GLY A 154 -8.07 13.14 -12.30
C GLY A 154 -7.68 12.99 -10.84
N GLY A 155 -6.40 12.70 -10.59
CA GLY A 155 -5.84 12.63 -9.25
C GLY A 155 -5.90 13.98 -8.53
N THR A 156 -6.14 13.95 -7.22
CA THR A 156 -6.09 15.13 -6.36
C THR A 156 -5.10 14.91 -5.21
N THR A 157 -4.64 16.00 -4.65
CA THR A 157 -3.80 15.97 -3.46
C THR A 157 -4.56 15.34 -2.31
N TYR A 158 -4.02 14.26 -1.78
CA TYR A 158 -4.57 13.59 -0.62
C TYR A 158 -4.42 14.47 0.63
N ASP A 159 -5.51 14.65 1.37
CA ASP A 159 -5.58 15.44 2.61
C ASP A 159 -5.03 16.87 2.44
N ALA A 160 -5.87 17.78 1.98
CA ALA A 160 -5.54 19.20 1.81
C ALA A 160 -4.99 19.88 3.10
N ALA A 161 -5.32 19.35 4.29
CA ALA A 161 -4.79 19.81 5.57
C ALA A 161 -3.25 19.59 5.71
N ARG A 162 -2.63 18.84 4.82
CA ARG A 162 -1.18 18.63 4.79
C ARG A 162 -0.38 19.78 4.19
N GLN A 163 -1.03 20.88 3.79
CA GLN A 163 -0.39 22.02 3.14
C GLN A 163 0.34 21.67 1.83
N ARG A 164 -0.10 20.61 1.14
CA ARG A 164 0.44 20.21 -0.15
C ARG A 164 -0.16 21.06 -1.28
N PRO A 165 0.57 21.30 -2.37
CA PRO A 165 0.03 22.01 -3.55
C PRO A 165 -1.21 21.33 -4.11
N THR A 166 -2.19 22.13 -4.56
CA THR A 166 -3.45 21.65 -5.14
C THR A 166 -3.67 22.11 -6.57
N ASP A 167 -2.72 22.84 -7.13
CA ASP A 167 -2.79 23.43 -8.47
C ASP A 167 -2.84 22.39 -9.61
N LEU A 168 -2.41 21.14 -9.32
CA LEU A 168 -2.47 20.01 -10.25
C LEU A 168 -3.72 19.13 -10.07
N ASN A 169 -4.57 19.41 -9.10
CA ASN A 169 -5.75 18.61 -8.79
C ASN A 169 -6.68 18.49 -10.02
N GLY A 170 -7.08 17.26 -10.33
CA GLY A 170 -8.00 16.93 -11.41
C GLY A 170 -7.41 17.03 -12.82
N LYS A 171 -6.15 17.43 -12.98
CA LYS A 171 -5.53 17.68 -14.30
C LYS A 171 -4.89 16.44 -14.93
N TYR A 172 -4.53 15.46 -14.16
CA TYR A 172 -3.84 14.25 -14.63
C TYR A 172 -4.64 13.01 -14.31
N PRO A 173 -4.91 12.15 -15.30
CA PRO A 173 -5.71 10.95 -15.10
C PRO A 173 -4.95 9.87 -14.34
N VAL A 174 -5.70 8.86 -13.91
CA VAL A 174 -5.17 7.59 -13.38
C VAL A 174 -4.29 6.92 -14.44
N LEU A 175 -3.15 6.39 -14.02
CA LEU A 175 -2.22 5.66 -14.89
C LEU A 175 -2.43 4.15 -14.78
N THR A 176 -2.25 3.46 -15.91
CA THR A 176 -2.12 2.01 -15.91
C THR A 176 -0.71 1.60 -15.48
N MET A 177 -0.56 0.41 -14.89
CA MET A 177 0.77 -0.11 -14.55
C MET A 177 1.66 -0.27 -15.78
N GLN A 178 1.08 -0.56 -16.96
CA GLN A 178 1.85 -0.61 -18.21
C GLN A 178 2.46 0.75 -18.56
N GLU A 179 1.69 1.84 -18.43
CA GLU A 179 2.21 3.20 -18.69
C GLU A 179 3.32 3.58 -17.71
N ILE A 180 3.22 3.17 -16.47
CA ILE A 180 4.25 3.44 -15.46
C ILE A 180 5.54 2.66 -15.76
N ILE A 181 5.42 1.39 -16.16
CA ILE A 181 6.57 0.58 -16.62
C ILE A 181 7.26 1.24 -17.83
N ASP A 182 6.48 1.68 -18.82
CA ASP A 182 7.02 2.31 -20.01
C ASP A 182 7.67 3.66 -19.68
N PHE A 183 7.08 4.43 -18.77
CA PHE A 183 7.65 5.67 -18.25
C PHE A 183 8.97 5.44 -17.50
N ALA A 184 9.04 4.42 -16.63
CA ALA A 184 10.26 4.07 -15.91
C ALA A 184 11.39 3.64 -16.88
N LYS A 185 11.06 2.85 -17.91
CA LYS A 185 12.01 2.49 -18.98
C LYS A 185 12.52 3.73 -19.75
N ALA A 186 11.61 4.63 -20.13
CA ALA A 186 11.97 5.87 -20.84
C ALA A 186 12.86 6.79 -19.98
N LYS A 187 12.52 6.96 -18.70
CA LYS A 187 13.33 7.73 -17.74
C LYS A 187 14.69 7.08 -17.50
N SER A 188 14.75 5.76 -17.39
CA SER A 188 16.03 5.04 -17.28
C SER A 188 16.93 5.30 -18.49
N ALA A 189 16.39 5.22 -19.68
CA ALA A 189 17.13 5.50 -20.92
C ALA A 189 17.62 6.96 -21.02
N SER A 190 16.77 7.91 -20.63
CA SER A 190 17.10 9.35 -20.75
C SER A 190 18.08 9.83 -19.68
N THR A 191 18.09 9.21 -18.49
CA THR A 191 18.94 9.62 -17.36
C THR A 191 20.23 8.80 -17.26
N GLY A 192 20.33 7.68 -17.96
CA GLY A 192 21.44 6.72 -17.81
C GLY A 192 21.44 5.99 -16.46
N ARG A 193 20.39 6.14 -15.63
CA ARG A 193 20.20 5.46 -14.36
C ARG A 193 19.07 4.44 -14.49
N THR A 194 19.22 3.26 -13.90
CA THR A 194 18.09 2.32 -13.81
C THR A 194 17.07 2.85 -12.82
N ILE A 195 15.85 3.08 -13.26
CA ILE A 195 14.70 3.38 -12.42
C ILE A 195 13.80 2.15 -12.40
N SER A 196 13.61 1.57 -11.24
CA SER A 196 12.76 0.40 -11.03
C SER A 196 11.31 0.81 -10.77
N VAL A 197 10.39 -0.16 -10.83
CA VAL A 197 9.01 -0.05 -10.38
C VAL A 197 8.78 -0.96 -9.17
N TYR A 198 7.82 -0.59 -8.31
CA TYR A 198 7.61 -1.25 -7.03
C TYR A 198 6.11 -1.48 -6.75
N PRO A 199 5.41 -2.24 -7.62
CA PRO A 199 3.97 -2.42 -7.50
C PRO A 199 3.55 -3.16 -6.23
N GLU A 200 2.55 -2.61 -5.54
CA GLU A 200 1.86 -3.25 -4.43
C GLU A 200 0.58 -3.95 -4.90
N ALA A 201 0.40 -5.21 -4.54
CA ALA A 201 -0.88 -5.88 -4.65
C ALA A 201 -1.77 -5.47 -3.47
N LYS A 202 -2.60 -4.43 -3.68
CA LYS A 202 -3.53 -3.87 -2.68
C LYS A 202 -4.77 -4.75 -2.54
N ASN A 203 -5.23 -4.93 -1.30
CA ASN A 203 -6.51 -5.60 -0.99
C ASN A 203 -6.80 -6.81 -1.90
N PRO A 204 -5.90 -7.83 -1.94
CA PRO A 204 -5.96 -8.87 -2.97
C PRO A 204 -7.27 -9.66 -2.94
N TYR A 205 -7.84 -9.94 -1.78
CA TYR A 205 -9.12 -10.64 -1.66
C TYR A 205 -10.26 -9.83 -2.26
N TRP A 206 -10.34 -8.56 -1.91
CA TRP A 206 -11.33 -7.66 -2.47
C TRP A 206 -11.16 -7.51 -4.00
N ASN A 207 -9.95 -7.27 -4.48
CA ASN A 207 -9.66 -7.17 -5.92
C ASN A 207 -10.04 -8.44 -6.67
N ASN A 208 -9.74 -9.62 -6.14
CA ASN A 208 -10.11 -10.90 -6.75
C ASN A 208 -11.64 -11.06 -6.83
N ALA A 209 -12.36 -10.74 -5.75
CA ALA A 209 -13.80 -10.78 -5.72
C ALA A 209 -14.43 -9.87 -6.80
N GLN A 210 -13.98 -8.62 -6.88
CA GLN A 210 -14.44 -7.65 -7.89
C GLN A 210 -14.08 -8.10 -9.32
N ALA A 211 -12.86 -8.58 -9.50
CA ALA A 211 -12.39 -9.05 -10.80
C ALA A 211 -13.19 -10.26 -11.31
N MET A 212 -13.52 -11.21 -10.44
CA MET A 212 -14.40 -12.33 -10.80
C MET A 212 -15.82 -11.85 -11.18
N ALA A 213 -16.38 -10.90 -10.43
CA ALA A 213 -17.68 -10.30 -10.74
C ALA A 213 -17.67 -9.57 -12.11
N ASN A 214 -16.56 -8.95 -12.46
CA ASN A 214 -16.37 -8.29 -13.74
C ASN A 214 -15.96 -9.24 -14.89
N GLY A 215 -15.79 -10.54 -14.62
CA GLY A 215 -15.37 -11.53 -15.63
C GLY A 215 -13.90 -11.45 -16.00
N CYS A 216 -13.04 -10.95 -15.13
CA CYS A 216 -11.61 -10.74 -15.36
C CYS A 216 -10.77 -12.03 -15.32
N GLY A 217 -11.33 -13.18 -15.47
CA GLY A 217 -10.61 -14.45 -15.51
C GLY A 217 -11.51 -15.60 -15.07
N THR A 218 -10.98 -16.82 -15.14
CA THR A 218 -11.70 -18.04 -14.78
C THR A 218 -11.23 -18.66 -13.46
N GLY A 219 -10.13 -18.14 -12.91
CA GLY A 219 -9.52 -18.60 -11.66
C GLY A 219 -10.03 -17.82 -10.44
N THR A 220 -9.51 -18.18 -9.28
CA THR A 220 -9.85 -17.54 -8.00
C THR A 220 -8.94 -16.37 -7.64
N HIS A 221 -7.89 -16.13 -8.43
CA HIS A 221 -6.88 -15.08 -8.19
C HIS A 221 -6.60 -14.24 -9.46
N PRO A 222 -7.65 -13.72 -10.15
CA PRO A 222 -7.45 -12.98 -11.40
C PRO A 222 -6.60 -11.71 -11.23
N PHE A 223 -6.55 -11.13 -10.05
CA PHE A 223 -5.74 -9.95 -9.76
C PHE A 223 -4.25 -10.26 -9.77
N GLU A 224 -3.82 -11.26 -9.01
CA GLU A 224 -2.42 -11.71 -9.00
C GLU A 224 -2.00 -12.30 -10.35
N ASP A 225 -2.89 -13.02 -11.02
CA ASP A 225 -2.66 -13.54 -12.37
C ASP A 225 -2.37 -12.39 -13.36
N ALA A 226 -3.13 -11.28 -13.27
CA ALA A 226 -2.91 -10.09 -14.09
C ALA A 226 -1.54 -9.45 -13.80
N ILE A 227 -1.16 -9.32 -12.53
CA ILE A 227 0.15 -8.77 -12.11
C ILE A 227 1.28 -9.63 -12.68
N VAL A 228 1.25 -10.94 -12.44
CA VAL A 228 2.31 -11.85 -12.90
C VAL A 228 2.38 -11.90 -14.43
N LYS A 229 1.25 -11.89 -15.12
CA LYS A 229 1.17 -11.82 -16.57
C LYS A 229 1.79 -10.54 -17.13
N LEU A 230 1.47 -9.39 -16.53
CA LEU A 230 2.03 -8.10 -16.94
C LEU A 230 3.56 -8.09 -16.79
N ILE A 231 4.07 -8.58 -15.66
CA ILE A 231 5.51 -8.68 -15.38
C ILE A 231 6.21 -9.56 -16.40
N LYS A 232 5.64 -10.74 -16.71
CA LYS A 232 6.17 -11.66 -17.72
C LYS A 232 6.19 -11.04 -19.12
N ASN A 233 5.09 -10.37 -19.51
CA ASN A 233 4.96 -9.72 -20.82
C ASN A 233 5.97 -8.58 -21.02
N ASN A 234 6.37 -7.91 -19.92
CA ASN A 234 7.37 -6.85 -19.96
C ASN A 234 8.82 -7.33 -19.83
N SER A 235 9.07 -8.64 -19.81
CA SER A 235 10.40 -9.26 -19.59
C SER A 235 11.03 -8.88 -18.25
N LEU A 236 10.19 -8.60 -17.22
CA LEU A 236 10.63 -8.21 -15.89
C LEU A 236 10.65 -9.36 -14.87
N ASN A 237 10.36 -10.59 -15.31
CA ASN A 237 10.22 -11.74 -14.41
C ASN A 237 11.56 -12.40 -14.08
N SER A 238 12.46 -11.68 -13.43
CA SER A 238 13.73 -12.23 -12.92
C SER A 238 14.21 -11.50 -11.66
N LYS A 239 15.10 -12.11 -10.88
CA LYS A 239 15.68 -11.49 -9.67
C LYS A 239 16.52 -10.24 -9.95
N THR A 240 17.03 -10.10 -11.17
CA THR A 240 17.86 -8.96 -11.58
C THR A 240 17.06 -7.87 -12.29
N ALA A 241 15.80 -8.13 -12.62
CA ALA A 241 14.93 -7.12 -13.23
C ALA A 241 14.72 -5.93 -12.30
N PRO A 242 14.57 -4.73 -12.86
CA PRO A 242 14.32 -3.50 -12.07
C PRO A 242 12.86 -3.42 -11.62
N ILE A 243 12.43 -4.39 -10.83
CA ILE A 243 11.09 -4.47 -10.27
C ILE A 243 11.11 -5.18 -8.92
N TYR A 244 10.26 -4.69 -8.02
CA TYR A 244 9.96 -5.31 -6.73
C TYR A 244 8.44 -5.45 -6.63
N VAL A 245 7.94 -6.59 -6.21
CA VAL A 245 6.50 -6.80 -5.96
C VAL A 245 6.27 -6.88 -4.47
N GLN A 246 5.33 -6.12 -3.96
CA GLN A 246 5.02 -6.07 -2.54
C GLN A 246 3.54 -6.32 -2.26
N SER A 247 3.24 -6.74 -1.05
CA SER A 247 1.90 -6.80 -0.47
C SER A 247 1.98 -6.94 1.04
N PHE A 248 0.94 -6.47 1.73
CA PHE A 248 0.73 -6.79 3.14
C PHE A 248 0.23 -8.22 3.35
N ASP A 249 -0.40 -8.81 2.33
CA ASP A 249 -0.98 -10.14 2.44
C ASP A 249 0.00 -11.25 2.00
N PRO A 250 0.48 -12.10 2.93
CA PRO A 250 1.42 -13.16 2.62
C PRO A 250 0.83 -14.25 1.70
N ALA A 251 -0.51 -14.46 1.72
CA ALA A 251 -1.13 -15.46 0.86
C ALA A 251 -1.05 -15.04 -0.60
N SER A 252 -1.29 -13.74 -0.91
CA SER A 252 -1.13 -13.18 -2.26
C SER A 252 0.30 -13.36 -2.79
N LEU A 253 1.32 -13.02 -1.98
CA LEU A 253 2.71 -13.19 -2.35
C LEU A 253 3.09 -14.66 -2.59
N LYS A 254 2.67 -15.55 -1.70
CA LYS A 254 2.89 -17.01 -1.83
C LYS A 254 2.22 -17.55 -3.08
N TYR A 255 0.98 -17.10 -3.38
CA TYR A 255 0.29 -17.48 -4.62
C TYR A 255 1.04 -17.00 -5.86
N MET A 256 1.43 -15.73 -5.95
CA MET A 256 2.22 -15.23 -7.08
C MET A 256 3.51 -16.03 -7.30
N ARG A 257 4.20 -16.42 -6.22
CA ARG A 257 5.36 -17.34 -6.32
C ARG A 257 4.97 -18.68 -6.92
N SER A 258 3.86 -19.28 -6.50
CA SER A 258 3.41 -20.58 -6.98
C SER A 258 3.11 -20.61 -8.47
N ILE A 259 2.69 -19.48 -9.06
CA ILE A 259 2.42 -19.31 -10.49
C ILE A 259 3.63 -18.77 -11.27
N GLY A 260 4.81 -18.76 -10.62
CA GLY A 260 6.09 -18.52 -11.27
C GLY A 260 6.55 -17.07 -11.31
N LEU A 261 6.15 -16.24 -10.33
CA LEU A 261 6.77 -14.92 -10.14
C LEU A 261 8.21 -15.12 -9.66
N ALA A 262 9.18 -14.63 -10.45
CA ALA A 262 10.62 -14.79 -10.21
C ALA A 262 11.33 -13.49 -9.81
N THR A 263 10.62 -12.34 -9.77
CA THR A 263 11.18 -11.04 -9.37
C THR A 263 11.54 -11.00 -7.89
N LYS A 264 12.11 -9.88 -7.43
CA LYS A 264 12.21 -9.60 -6.00
C LYS A 264 10.81 -9.38 -5.42
N VAL A 265 10.55 -9.97 -4.25
CA VAL A 265 9.26 -9.86 -3.54
C VAL A 265 9.51 -9.36 -2.13
N VAL A 266 8.64 -8.48 -1.66
CA VAL A 266 8.71 -7.82 -0.37
C VAL A 266 7.43 -8.05 0.43
N GLN A 267 7.56 -8.57 1.64
CA GLN A 267 6.48 -8.64 2.61
C GLN A 267 6.37 -7.30 3.35
N LEU A 268 5.29 -6.58 3.16
CA LEU A 268 4.99 -5.39 3.94
C LEU A 268 4.48 -5.77 5.33
N VAL A 269 4.88 -4.99 6.33
CA VAL A 269 4.51 -5.23 7.73
C VAL A 269 3.99 -3.93 8.32
N ASP A 270 2.72 -3.93 8.72
CA ASP A 270 2.07 -2.76 9.30
C ASP A 270 2.15 -2.73 10.83
N GLY A 271 1.82 -1.60 11.43
CA GLY A 271 1.91 -1.40 12.87
C GLY A 271 0.89 -0.41 13.44
N ASN A 272 -0.28 -0.30 12.88
CA ASN A 272 -1.43 0.56 13.24
C ASN A 272 -1.11 1.82 14.09
N ASP A 273 -0.57 1.68 15.31
CA ASP A 273 -0.25 2.80 16.20
C ASP A 273 0.93 2.44 17.15
N VAL A 274 1.42 3.43 17.88
CA VAL A 274 2.56 3.31 18.81
C VAL A 274 2.15 3.72 20.22
N ASN A 275 2.47 2.87 21.18
CA ASN A 275 2.45 3.26 22.59
C ASN A 275 3.70 4.09 22.91
N TYR A 276 3.58 5.40 22.96
CA TYR A 276 4.72 6.31 23.18
C TYR A 276 5.37 6.23 24.58
N LYS A 277 4.78 5.49 25.52
CA LYS A 277 5.43 5.17 26.80
C LYS A 277 6.46 4.07 26.66
N THR A 278 6.18 3.06 25.84
CA THR A 278 6.97 1.83 25.74
C THR A 278 7.66 1.66 24.39
N GLY A 279 7.22 2.37 23.36
CA GLY A 279 7.64 2.18 21.96
C GLY A 279 7.05 0.92 21.30
N ALA A 280 6.12 0.22 21.97
CA ALA A 280 5.49 -0.98 21.43
C ALA A 280 4.42 -0.63 20.40
N MET A 281 4.25 -1.52 19.41
CA MET A 281 3.13 -1.43 18.48
C MET A 281 1.80 -1.67 19.16
N VAL A 282 0.77 -0.96 18.74
CA VAL A 282 -0.62 -1.09 19.20
C VAL A 282 -1.50 -1.35 17.99
N TYR A 283 -2.48 -2.23 18.12
CA TYR A 283 -3.38 -2.63 17.06
C TYR A 283 -4.83 -2.34 17.46
N PRO A 284 -5.27 -1.07 17.40
CA PRO A 284 -6.67 -0.71 17.66
C PRO A 284 -7.58 -1.28 16.56
N THR A 285 -8.79 -1.67 16.94
CA THR A 285 -9.77 -2.31 16.06
C THR A 285 -10.56 -1.35 15.17
N SER A 286 -10.29 -0.03 15.23
CA SER A 286 -11.18 0.99 14.65
C SER A 286 -10.47 2.13 13.94
N ASP A 287 -9.41 1.88 13.19
CA ASP A 287 -8.75 2.93 12.40
C ASP A 287 -8.95 2.67 10.91
N VAL A 288 -9.56 3.61 10.20
CA VAL A 288 -9.89 3.56 8.76
C VAL A 288 -8.68 3.50 7.81
N TYR A 289 -7.47 3.68 8.31
CA TYR A 289 -6.23 3.58 7.51
C TYR A 289 -5.43 2.30 7.79
N ASN A 290 -5.90 1.50 8.73
CA ASN A 290 -5.17 0.36 9.23
C ASN A 290 -5.97 -0.92 8.97
N PHE A 291 -5.25 -2.02 8.85
CA PHE A 291 -5.88 -3.32 8.67
C PHE A 291 -6.76 -3.69 9.86
N VAL A 292 -7.94 -4.18 9.58
CA VAL A 292 -8.85 -4.72 10.60
C VAL A 292 -8.09 -5.70 11.49
N ASP A 293 -8.20 -5.51 12.79
CA ASP A 293 -7.50 -6.30 13.81
C ASP A 293 -5.95 -6.28 13.71
N GLY A 294 -5.35 -5.33 12.97
CA GLY A 294 -3.90 -5.19 12.86
C GLY A 294 -3.17 -6.40 12.29
N ARG A 295 -3.79 -7.06 11.30
CA ARG A 295 -3.26 -8.26 10.64
C ARG A 295 -3.61 -8.30 9.16
N PRO A 296 -2.88 -9.12 8.34
CA PRO A 296 -3.29 -9.39 6.97
C PRO A 296 -4.71 -9.95 6.90
N TYR A 297 -5.47 -9.55 5.90
CA TYR A 297 -6.85 -10.00 5.77
C TYR A 297 -6.97 -11.53 5.59
N SER A 298 -6.00 -12.17 4.95
CA SER A 298 -5.90 -13.64 4.91
C SER A 298 -5.83 -14.29 6.29
N TRP A 299 -5.20 -13.64 7.26
CA TRP A 299 -5.16 -14.13 8.64
C TRP A 299 -6.51 -13.97 9.33
N THR A 300 -7.18 -12.84 9.10
CA THR A 300 -8.55 -12.64 9.59
C THR A 300 -9.48 -13.72 9.03
N LEU A 301 -9.43 -13.99 7.72
CA LEU A 301 -10.23 -15.01 7.06
C LEU A 301 -9.95 -16.43 7.57
N SER A 302 -8.68 -16.75 7.86
CA SER A 302 -8.29 -18.07 8.37
C SER A 302 -8.48 -18.25 9.88
N GLY A 303 -8.88 -17.18 10.60
CA GLY A 303 -8.99 -17.18 12.06
C GLY A 303 -7.63 -17.16 12.78
N ASP A 304 -6.54 -16.77 12.10
CA ASP A 304 -5.23 -16.57 12.70
C ASP A 304 -5.25 -15.29 13.55
N GLY A 305 -5.12 -15.43 14.86
CA GLY A 305 -5.21 -14.32 15.81
C GLY A 305 -3.94 -13.49 15.96
N ARG A 306 -2.86 -13.77 15.21
CA ARG A 306 -1.62 -13.00 15.28
C ARG A 306 -1.80 -11.61 14.69
N HIS A 307 -0.97 -10.66 15.12
CA HIS A 307 -0.82 -9.35 14.52
C HIS A 307 0.44 -9.28 13.65
N PHE A 308 0.61 -8.19 12.90
CA PHE A 308 1.75 -7.98 12.00
C PHE A 308 3.11 -8.10 12.67
N ASP A 309 3.26 -7.74 13.95
CA ASP A 309 4.52 -7.85 14.70
C ASP A 309 5.03 -9.30 14.83
N ALA A 310 4.15 -10.28 14.73
CA ALA A 310 4.54 -11.70 14.67
C ALA A 310 5.44 -12.02 13.47
N MET A 311 5.29 -11.27 12.36
CA MET A 311 6.13 -11.40 11.17
C MET A 311 7.58 -11.00 11.41
N LEU A 312 7.84 -10.10 12.38
CA LEU A 312 9.17 -9.59 12.69
C LEU A 312 9.87 -10.41 13.79
N THR A 313 9.27 -11.50 14.27
CA THR A 313 9.94 -12.48 15.13
C THR A 313 10.91 -13.34 14.32
N PRO A 314 11.92 -14.01 14.94
CA PRO A 314 12.80 -14.92 14.21
C PRO A 314 12.05 -15.99 13.40
N ALA A 315 10.96 -16.54 13.95
CA ALA A 315 10.13 -17.53 13.26
C ALA A 315 9.35 -16.89 12.08
N GLY A 316 8.82 -15.65 12.27
CA GLY A 316 8.14 -14.90 11.22
C GLY A 316 9.07 -14.55 10.07
N LEU A 317 10.29 -14.06 10.36
CA LEU A 317 11.30 -13.77 9.35
C LEU A 317 11.74 -15.03 8.58
N ALA A 318 11.85 -16.17 9.27
CA ALA A 318 12.16 -17.45 8.64
C ALA A 318 11.02 -17.91 7.70
N ASP A 319 9.74 -17.73 8.06
CA ASP A 319 8.61 -17.99 7.17
C ASP A 319 8.63 -17.06 5.95
N ILE A 320 8.81 -15.75 6.17
CA ILE A 320 8.90 -14.76 5.08
C ILE A 320 10.00 -15.13 4.09
N LYS A 321 11.17 -15.58 4.57
CA LYS A 321 12.29 -15.97 3.71
C LYS A 321 11.95 -17.10 2.73
N THR A 322 10.93 -17.91 3.01
CA THR A 322 10.51 -18.98 2.11
C THR A 322 9.87 -18.48 0.82
N TYR A 323 9.31 -17.27 0.80
CA TYR A 323 8.59 -16.70 -0.36
C TYR A 323 9.02 -15.28 -0.74
N ALA A 324 9.60 -14.51 0.17
CA ALA A 324 10.03 -13.14 -0.09
C ALA A 324 11.55 -12.97 0.00
N ASP A 325 12.06 -11.88 -0.57
CA ASP A 325 13.47 -11.52 -0.61
C ASP A 325 13.80 -10.40 0.38
N GLY A 326 12.77 -9.67 0.82
CA GLY A 326 12.87 -8.57 1.76
C GLY A 326 11.60 -8.35 2.53
N ILE A 327 11.68 -7.43 3.49
CA ILE A 327 10.55 -6.92 4.26
C ILE A 327 10.43 -5.41 4.10
N GLY A 328 9.17 -4.91 4.17
CA GLY A 328 8.85 -3.49 4.23
C GLY A 328 8.14 -3.18 5.55
N PRO A 329 8.85 -3.00 6.66
CA PRO A 329 8.24 -2.67 7.93
C PRO A 329 7.88 -1.18 8.02
N TRP A 330 6.79 -0.87 8.75
CA TRP A 330 6.49 0.50 9.11
C TRP A 330 7.62 1.10 9.98
N LYS A 331 8.00 2.35 9.68
CA LYS A 331 9.16 3.04 10.27
C LYS A 331 9.30 2.89 11.81
N PRO A 332 8.22 3.03 12.63
CA PRO A 332 8.32 2.84 14.08
C PRO A 332 8.69 1.41 14.54
N GLN A 333 8.58 0.42 13.65
CA GLN A 333 9.04 -0.94 13.98
C GLN A 333 10.56 -1.09 13.92
N VAL A 334 11.24 -0.25 13.15
CA VAL A 334 12.70 -0.24 13.04
C VAL A 334 13.35 0.83 13.92
N MET A 335 12.59 1.89 14.23
CA MET A 335 13.00 2.97 15.13
C MET A 335 11.95 3.13 16.23
N SER A 336 12.23 2.65 17.45
CA SER A 336 11.33 2.79 18.59
C SER A 336 11.18 4.26 18.97
N LEU A 337 9.93 4.71 19.13
CA LEU A 337 9.56 6.09 19.40
C LEU A 337 9.00 6.19 20.83
N THR A 338 9.67 6.96 21.69
CA THR A 338 9.22 7.10 23.10
C THR A 338 9.28 8.54 23.59
N VAL A 339 8.47 8.83 24.61
CA VAL A 339 8.50 10.08 25.39
C VAL A 339 9.16 9.77 26.73
N SER A 340 10.24 10.46 27.08
CA SER A 340 10.99 10.25 28.32
C SER A 340 11.37 11.58 28.98
N PRO A 341 10.98 11.86 30.26
CA PRO A 341 10.12 11.03 31.09
C PRO A 341 8.66 11.05 30.62
N PHE A 342 7.98 9.91 30.66
CA PHE A 342 6.57 9.81 30.30
C PHE A 342 5.70 10.37 31.43
N LYS A 343 4.82 11.34 31.11
CA LYS A 343 3.87 11.91 32.06
C LYS A 343 2.63 11.02 32.16
N ALA A 344 2.06 10.88 33.34
CA ALA A 344 0.83 10.08 33.52
C ALA A 344 -0.43 10.85 33.08
N THR A 345 -0.40 12.18 33.22
CA THR A 345 -1.55 13.06 32.96
C THR A 345 -1.13 14.34 32.22
N ASN A 346 -2.07 14.90 31.49
CA ASN A 346 -2.00 16.24 30.94
C ASN A 346 -2.09 17.32 32.01
N ALA A 347 -1.88 18.59 31.66
CA ALA A 347 -2.00 19.73 32.58
C ALA A 347 -3.42 19.89 33.16
N ASP A 348 -4.45 19.43 32.46
CA ASP A 348 -5.85 19.42 32.90
C ASP A 348 -6.25 18.21 33.75
N GLY A 349 -5.29 17.31 34.04
CA GLY A 349 -5.52 16.09 34.83
C GLY A 349 -6.06 14.89 34.02
N SER A 350 -6.32 15.03 32.74
CA SER A 350 -6.75 13.91 31.90
C SER A 350 -5.58 12.91 31.65
N PRO A 351 -5.85 11.62 31.36
CA PRO A 351 -4.81 10.68 31.01
C PRO A 351 -4.00 11.14 29.78
N TYR A 352 -2.68 11.08 29.88
CA TYR A 352 -1.78 11.40 28.77
C TYR A 352 -1.40 10.13 28.03
N SER A 353 -1.70 10.06 26.74
CA SER A 353 -1.34 8.95 25.84
C SER A 353 -0.04 9.19 25.08
N GLY A 354 0.44 10.42 25.02
CA GLY A 354 1.54 10.84 24.15
C GLY A 354 1.07 11.15 22.73
N SER A 355 1.94 11.79 21.99
CA SER A 355 1.78 12.03 20.56
C SER A 355 3.13 11.95 19.86
N LEU A 356 3.13 11.82 18.54
CA LEU A 356 4.35 11.85 17.73
C LEU A 356 5.16 13.14 17.96
N ALA A 357 4.48 14.27 18.15
CA ALA A 357 5.12 15.55 18.43
C ALA A 357 5.83 15.61 19.80
N ASP A 358 5.41 14.77 20.76
CA ASP A 358 6.01 14.70 22.09
C ASP A 358 7.21 13.76 22.16
N VAL A 359 7.40 12.91 21.16
CA VAL A 359 8.51 11.94 21.09
C VAL A 359 9.83 12.70 21.15
N ASN A 360 10.64 12.39 22.15
CA ASN A 360 11.96 12.98 22.38
C ASN A 360 13.09 11.95 22.43
N THR A 361 12.76 10.68 22.30
CA THR A 361 13.73 9.57 22.27
C THR A 361 13.40 8.66 21.09
N VAL A 362 14.39 8.46 20.22
CA VAL A 362 14.31 7.56 19.06
C VAL A 362 15.45 6.57 19.17
N THR A 363 15.13 5.28 19.19
CA THR A 363 16.12 4.22 19.42
C THR A 363 16.00 3.14 18.34
N PRO A 364 17.10 2.80 17.62
CA PRO A 364 17.09 1.68 16.70
C PRO A 364 16.67 0.37 17.38
N THR A 365 15.81 -0.40 16.74
CA THR A 365 15.46 -1.75 17.16
C THR A 365 16.40 -2.78 16.53
N SER A 366 16.35 -4.04 16.94
CA SER A 366 17.11 -5.12 16.30
C SER A 366 16.56 -5.56 14.93
N ARG A 367 15.37 -5.08 14.51
CA ARG A 367 14.61 -5.64 13.38
C ARG A 367 15.38 -5.65 12.05
N VAL A 368 16.16 -4.60 11.78
CA VAL A 368 17.00 -4.57 10.56
C VAL A 368 18.09 -5.64 10.62
N ALA A 369 18.78 -5.77 11.76
CA ALA A 369 19.81 -6.79 11.94
C ALA A 369 19.23 -8.22 11.87
N ASP A 370 18.07 -8.44 12.50
CA ASP A 370 17.37 -9.72 12.50
C ASP A 370 16.95 -10.13 11.08
N ALA A 371 16.41 -9.18 10.29
CA ALA A 371 16.07 -9.39 8.89
C ALA A 371 17.30 -9.71 8.05
N HIS A 372 18.39 -8.96 8.21
CA HIS A 372 19.65 -9.21 7.50
C HIS A 372 20.23 -10.58 7.87
N GLN A 373 20.14 -11.00 9.13
CA GLN A 373 20.57 -12.34 9.55
C GLN A 373 19.73 -13.44 8.89
N ALA A 374 18.42 -13.19 8.66
CA ALA A 374 17.57 -14.09 7.90
C ALA A 374 17.81 -14.02 6.37
N GLY A 375 18.70 -13.13 5.90
CA GLY A 375 18.99 -12.91 4.49
C GLY A 375 17.89 -12.14 3.75
N LEU A 376 17.12 -11.30 4.48
CA LEU A 376 16.08 -10.42 3.94
C LEU A 376 16.59 -8.99 3.91
N PHE A 377 16.45 -8.28 2.77
CA PHE A 377 16.68 -6.83 2.75
C PHE A 377 15.51 -6.09 3.40
N VAL A 378 15.72 -4.82 3.77
CA VAL A 378 14.73 -4.00 4.47
C VAL A 378 14.48 -2.71 3.71
N HIS A 379 13.23 -2.47 3.31
CA HIS A 379 12.75 -1.23 2.70
C HIS A 379 11.62 -0.67 3.57
N THR A 380 11.96 0.18 4.53
CA THR A 380 10.99 0.75 5.48
C THR A 380 10.18 1.90 4.86
N TYR A 381 8.95 2.10 5.33
CA TYR A 381 8.01 3.13 4.90
C TYR A 381 7.38 3.84 6.10
N THR A 382 6.85 5.07 6.02
CA THR A 382 6.96 6.07 4.99
C THR A 382 7.71 7.27 5.53
N PHE A 383 8.72 7.75 4.81
CA PHE A 383 9.38 9.03 5.13
C PHE A 383 8.59 10.18 4.51
N ARG A 384 8.36 11.25 5.27
CA ARG A 384 7.54 12.39 4.88
C ARG A 384 8.16 13.70 5.37
N ASN A 385 8.09 14.75 4.56
CA ASN A 385 8.68 16.05 4.88
C ASN A 385 7.81 16.89 5.82
N GLU A 386 6.53 16.63 5.89
CA GLU A 386 5.61 17.43 6.69
C GLU A 386 5.85 17.21 8.19
N SER A 387 5.98 18.30 8.95
CA SER A 387 6.31 18.28 10.37
C SER A 387 5.37 17.44 11.24
N LYS A 388 4.10 17.29 10.83
CA LYS A 388 3.12 16.45 11.55
C LYS A 388 3.45 14.94 11.52
N TYR A 389 4.32 14.51 10.59
CA TYR A 389 4.77 13.12 10.48
C TYR A 389 6.16 12.89 11.05
N LEU A 390 6.80 13.95 11.55
CA LEU A 390 8.10 13.87 12.18
C LEU A 390 7.94 13.75 13.70
N ALA A 391 8.71 12.85 14.29
CA ALA A 391 8.83 12.80 15.73
C ALA A 391 9.38 14.15 16.26
N GLY A 392 8.90 14.60 17.42
CA GLY A 392 9.38 15.83 18.05
C GLY A 392 10.90 15.84 18.29
N PHE A 393 11.51 14.65 18.38
CA PHE A 393 12.96 14.44 18.42
C PHE A 393 13.70 15.15 17.27
N TYR A 394 13.15 15.14 16.06
CA TYR A 394 13.76 15.75 14.87
C TYR A 394 13.57 17.25 14.76
N LYS A 395 12.84 17.89 15.71
CA LYS A 395 12.63 19.35 15.79
C LYS A 395 12.13 19.98 14.47
N GLY A 396 11.37 19.23 13.70
CA GLY A 396 10.82 19.66 12.42
C GLY A 396 11.79 19.60 11.23
N ASP A 397 12.96 19.01 11.41
CA ASP A 397 13.94 18.80 10.34
C ASP A 397 13.77 17.40 9.71
N PRO A 398 13.18 17.28 8.51
CA PRO A 398 13.01 16.00 7.85
C PRO A 398 14.33 15.36 7.38
N SER A 399 15.40 16.12 7.27
CA SER A 399 16.71 15.59 6.89
C SER A 399 17.41 14.85 8.02
N ALA A 400 16.89 14.99 9.26
CA ALA A 400 17.42 14.30 10.44
C ALA A 400 16.74 12.92 10.66
N GLU A 401 15.68 12.59 9.92
CA GLU A 401 14.99 11.33 10.01
C GLU A 401 15.69 10.23 9.18
#